data_b8d4a306ac4bf47b8399d57029be18a9
#
_entry.id   b8d4a306ac4bf47b8399d57029be18a9
#
_cell.length_a   1.000
_cell.length_b   1.000
_cell.length_c   1.000
_cell.angle_alpha   90.00
_cell.angle_beta   90.00
_cell.angle_gamma   90.00
#
_symmetry.space_group_name_H-M   'P 1'
#
loop_
_entity.id
_entity.type
_entity.pdbx_description
1 polymer ?
#
loop_
_entity_poly.entity_id
_entity_poly.type
_entity_poly.pdbx_seq_one_letter_code
_entity_poly.pdbx_strand_id
1 'polypeptide(L)'
;MLKKIILIIIIPAAAIFLGLKFIKISTVDPPIINQLKTKFSGNIEDSPFQKEYLNKDGLVVVNVWAPWCKPCIQEIPTFKKISKENPNIKFVFLSIDEDAEKLKTFLANNTINDITLQNIEYIEAIKTFLGGNGLLGYSSIPLTFIIKDGKVIDKNVGSIDYNEFTTHLKTLQ
;
A
#
# COMPACT_ATOMS: atom_id res chain seq x y z
N MET A 1 -8.98 50.78 35.78
CA MET A 1 -9.55 49.81 34.81
C MET A 1 -8.48 48.93 34.14
N LEU A 2 -7.27 49.41 33.86
CA LEU A 2 -6.23 48.65 33.16
C LEU A 2 -5.72 47.43 33.94
N LYS A 3 -5.57 47.49 35.27
CA LYS A 3 -5.08 46.35 36.10
C LYS A 3 -6.06 45.14 36.13
N LYS A 4 -7.38 45.33 35.98
CA LYS A 4 -8.35 44.24 35.97
C LYS A 4 -8.35 43.52 34.61
N ILE A 5 -8.08 44.21 33.51
CA ILE A 5 -8.02 43.62 32.17
C ILE A 5 -6.76 42.74 32.02
N ILE A 6 -5.63 43.16 32.59
CA ILE A 6 -4.38 42.37 32.56
C ILE A 6 -4.52 41.06 33.33
N LEU A 7 -5.27 41.07 34.47
CA LEU A 7 -5.49 39.83 35.23
C LEU A 7 -6.36 38.82 34.51
N ILE A 8 -7.34 39.28 33.72
CA ILE A 8 -8.25 38.40 32.96
C ILE A 8 -7.55 37.70 31.78
N ILE A 9 -6.52 38.32 31.19
CA ILE A 9 -5.77 37.77 30.07
C ILE A 9 -4.69 36.78 30.53
N ILE A 10 -4.07 37.00 31.70
CA ILE A 10 -2.98 36.17 32.23
C ILE A 10 -3.48 34.79 32.70
N ILE A 11 -4.66 34.74 33.34
CA ILE A 11 -5.23 33.46 33.84
C ILE A 11 -5.50 32.44 32.75
N PRO A 12 -6.17 32.77 31.62
CA PRO A 12 -6.38 31.79 30.55
C PRO A 12 -5.07 31.40 29.83
N ALA A 13 -4.12 32.30 29.68
CA ALA A 13 -2.81 31.99 29.10
C ALA A 13 -1.99 31.02 29.97
N ALA A 14 -2.02 31.16 31.28
CA ALA A 14 -1.39 30.23 32.21
C ALA A 14 -2.08 28.87 32.23
N ALA A 15 -3.42 28.83 32.13
CA ALA A 15 -4.17 27.59 32.06
C ALA A 15 -3.92 26.81 30.76
N ILE A 16 -3.76 27.50 29.63
CA ILE A 16 -3.39 26.89 28.35
C ILE A 16 -1.95 26.34 28.41
N PHE A 17 -1.02 27.06 29.03
CA PHE A 17 0.35 26.64 29.18
C PHE A 17 0.51 25.43 30.13
N LEU A 18 -0.27 25.36 31.21
CA LEU A 18 -0.34 24.19 32.07
C LEU A 18 -1.05 22.99 31.40
N GLY A 19 -2.12 23.24 30.62
CA GLY A 19 -2.82 22.21 29.87
C GLY A 19 -1.96 21.53 28.80
N LEU A 20 -1.07 22.28 28.15
CA LEU A 20 -0.15 21.73 27.15
C LEU A 20 0.95 20.84 27.75
N LYS A 21 1.28 20.96 29.04
CA LYS A 21 2.23 20.07 29.73
C LYS A 21 1.70 18.66 29.99
N PHE A 22 0.40 18.45 29.89
CA PHE A 22 -0.23 17.14 30.09
C PHE A 22 -0.54 16.38 28.80
N ILE A 23 -0.30 16.96 27.63
CA ILE A 23 -0.38 16.23 26.36
C ILE A 23 0.92 15.42 26.25
N LYS A 24 0.94 14.23 26.85
CA LYS A 24 1.92 13.21 26.52
C LYS A 24 1.65 12.76 25.09
N ILE A 25 2.39 13.32 24.15
CA ILE A 25 2.50 12.72 22.81
C ILE A 25 3.23 11.40 23.05
N SER A 26 2.50 10.30 22.97
CA SER A 26 3.11 8.97 23.00
C SER A 26 3.96 8.84 21.75
N THR A 27 5.23 9.18 21.85
CA THR A 27 6.20 8.85 20.82
C THR A 27 6.39 7.33 20.85
N VAL A 28 6.23 6.68 19.70
CA VAL A 28 6.53 5.26 19.56
C VAL A 28 8.00 5.07 19.95
N ASP A 29 8.26 4.12 20.83
CA ASP A 29 9.59 3.88 21.37
C ASP A 29 10.60 3.58 20.24
N PRO A 30 11.80 4.22 20.26
CA PRO A 30 12.84 4.01 19.26
C PRO A 30 13.20 2.55 18.98
N PRO A 31 13.21 1.62 19.95
CA PRO A 31 13.45 0.20 19.71
C PRO A 31 12.42 -0.44 18.78
N ILE A 32 11.13 -0.06 18.89
CA ILE A 32 10.04 -0.62 18.05
C ILE A 32 10.22 -0.14 16.61
N ILE A 33 10.54 1.12 16.40
CA ILE A 33 10.81 1.69 15.07
C ILE A 33 12.02 0.99 14.42
N ASN A 34 13.06 0.69 15.18
CA ASN A 34 14.23 0.01 14.65
C ASN A 34 13.95 -1.46 14.32
N GLN A 35 13.14 -2.16 15.11
CA GLN A 35 12.72 -3.53 14.81
C GLN A 35 11.84 -3.59 13.55
N LEU A 36 10.93 -2.63 13.36
CA LEU A 36 10.13 -2.53 12.14
C LEU A 36 10.99 -2.25 10.91
N LYS A 37 11.95 -1.33 11.03
CA LYS A 37 12.90 -1.03 9.94
C LYS A 37 13.75 -2.24 9.53
N THR A 38 14.19 -3.05 10.47
CA THR A 38 14.96 -4.27 10.16
C THR A 38 14.11 -5.37 9.55
N LYS A 39 12.80 -5.42 9.86
CA LYS A 39 11.88 -6.40 9.30
C LYS A 39 11.55 -6.15 7.82
N PHE A 40 11.62 -4.89 7.37
CA PHE A 40 11.22 -4.45 6.01
C PHE A 40 12.36 -3.71 5.29
N SER A 41 13.60 -4.17 5.43
CA SER A 41 14.80 -3.45 4.96
C SER A 41 15.35 -3.96 3.63
N GLY A 42 14.65 -4.86 2.95
CA GLY A 42 15.08 -5.39 1.66
C GLY A 42 15.16 -4.30 0.59
N ASN A 43 16.20 -4.35 -0.26
CA ASN A 43 16.33 -3.48 -1.42
C ASN A 43 15.51 -4.04 -2.59
N ILE A 44 14.87 -3.19 -3.39
CA ILE A 44 14.02 -3.64 -4.49
C ILE A 44 14.79 -4.46 -5.53
N GLU A 45 16.05 -4.13 -5.79
CA GLU A 45 16.91 -4.85 -6.74
C GLU A 45 17.11 -6.32 -6.37
N ASP A 46 17.06 -6.65 -5.08
CA ASP A 46 17.21 -8.02 -4.58
C ASP A 46 15.88 -8.77 -4.52
N SER A 47 14.77 -8.07 -4.67
CA SER A 47 13.44 -8.61 -4.49
C SER A 47 13.05 -9.63 -5.58
N PRO A 48 12.25 -10.66 -5.25
CA PRO A 48 11.58 -11.48 -6.24
C PRO A 48 10.71 -10.65 -7.19
N PHE A 49 10.11 -9.57 -6.71
CA PHE A 49 9.32 -8.66 -7.54
C PHE A 49 10.14 -8.04 -8.67
N GLN A 50 11.33 -7.54 -8.38
CA GLN A 50 12.26 -7.02 -9.40
C GLN A 50 12.58 -8.09 -10.43
N LYS A 51 12.98 -9.29 -9.97
CA LYS A 51 13.45 -10.38 -10.83
C LYS A 51 12.35 -10.92 -11.75
N GLU A 52 11.12 -11.02 -11.25
CA GLU A 52 10.02 -11.61 -12.00
C GLU A 52 9.26 -10.60 -12.86
N TYR A 53 9.14 -9.37 -12.41
CA TYR A 53 8.20 -8.40 -13.00
C TYR A 53 8.87 -7.15 -13.58
N LEU A 54 10.01 -6.69 -13.05
CA LEU A 54 10.61 -5.43 -13.50
C LEU A 54 11.73 -5.62 -14.51
N ASN A 55 12.44 -6.76 -14.50
CA ASN A 55 13.56 -7.03 -15.38
C ASN A 55 13.15 -7.59 -16.76
N LYS A 56 11.88 -7.43 -17.15
CA LYS A 56 11.33 -7.99 -18.39
C LYS A 56 10.53 -6.93 -19.11
N ASP A 57 10.66 -6.94 -20.43
CA ASP A 57 9.83 -6.10 -21.30
C ASP A 57 8.36 -6.53 -21.25
N GLY A 58 7.44 -5.60 -21.53
CA GLY A 58 6.03 -5.84 -21.60
C GLY A 58 5.24 -5.22 -20.45
N LEU A 59 3.95 -5.59 -20.40
CA LEU A 59 3.01 -5.06 -19.41
C LEU A 59 2.91 -5.98 -18.19
N VAL A 60 2.89 -5.35 -17.03
CA VAL A 60 2.58 -5.97 -15.74
C VAL A 60 1.48 -5.18 -15.05
N VAL A 61 0.44 -5.87 -14.62
CA VAL A 61 -0.64 -5.32 -13.79
C VAL A 61 -0.43 -5.77 -12.36
N VAL A 62 -0.27 -4.83 -11.44
CA VAL A 62 -0.09 -5.06 -10.01
C VAL A 62 -1.31 -4.57 -9.28
N ASN A 63 -2.11 -5.47 -8.73
CA ASN A 63 -3.20 -5.12 -7.82
C ASN A 63 -2.73 -5.22 -6.37
N VAL A 64 -2.79 -4.11 -5.65
CA VAL A 64 -2.42 -4.04 -4.23
C VAL A 64 -3.66 -4.28 -3.39
N TRP A 65 -3.58 -5.26 -2.52
CA TRP A 65 -4.71 -5.78 -1.77
C TRP A 65 -4.35 -6.26 -0.36
N ALA A 66 -5.36 -6.63 0.43
CA ALA A 66 -5.19 -7.35 1.69
C ALA A 66 -6.42 -8.23 2.00
N PRO A 67 -6.28 -9.29 2.81
CA PRO A 67 -7.40 -10.17 3.21
C PRO A 67 -8.56 -9.45 3.90
N TRP A 68 -8.27 -8.38 4.62
CA TRP A 68 -9.26 -7.56 5.32
C TRP A 68 -9.96 -6.52 4.41
N CYS A 69 -9.48 -6.34 3.17
CA CYS A 69 -10.06 -5.41 2.20
C CYS A 69 -11.21 -6.06 1.43
N LYS A 70 -12.44 -5.86 1.87
CA LYS A 70 -13.62 -6.45 1.22
C LYS A 70 -13.78 -6.08 -0.26
N PRO A 71 -13.63 -4.81 -0.70
CA PRO A 71 -13.71 -4.48 -2.12
C PRO A 71 -12.58 -5.12 -2.94
N CYS A 72 -11.37 -5.28 -2.36
CA CYS A 72 -10.28 -5.97 -3.05
C CYS A 72 -10.66 -7.43 -3.35
N ILE A 73 -11.23 -8.14 -2.37
CA ILE A 73 -11.64 -9.54 -2.54
C ILE A 73 -12.73 -9.67 -3.62
N GLN A 74 -13.65 -8.71 -3.68
CA GLN A 74 -14.74 -8.72 -4.64
C GLN A 74 -14.28 -8.51 -6.08
N GLU A 75 -13.19 -7.81 -6.33
CA GLU A 75 -12.66 -7.57 -7.69
C GLU A 75 -11.69 -8.65 -8.20
N ILE A 76 -11.16 -9.53 -7.33
CA ILE A 76 -10.23 -10.60 -7.73
C ILE A 76 -10.76 -11.46 -8.89
N PRO A 77 -12.03 -11.92 -8.90
CA PRO A 77 -12.55 -12.67 -10.03
C PRO A 77 -12.50 -11.92 -11.35
N THR A 78 -12.72 -10.61 -11.35
CA THR A 78 -12.62 -9.74 -12.52
C THR A 78 -11.19 -9.72 -13.05
N PHE A 79 -10.20 -9.52 -12.20
CA PHE A 79 -8.78 -9.57 -12.58
C PHE A 79 -8.38 -10.94 -13.12
N LYS A 80 -8.83 -12.03 -12.50
CA LYS A 80 -8.56 -13.40 -13.00
C LYS A 80 -9.13 -13.62 -14.38
N LYS A 81 -10.32 -13.08 -14.67
CA LYS A 81 -10.92 -13.12 -16.00
C LYS A 81 -10.07 -12.34 -17.01
N ILE A 82 -9.72 -11.10 -16.69
CA ILE A 82 -8.90 -10.24 -17.55
C ILE A 82 -7.53 -10.88 -17.83
N SER A 83 -6.89 -11.45 -16.81
CA SER A 83 -5.61 -12.15 -16.95
C SER A 83 -5.69 -13.32 -17.94
N LYS A 84 -6.75 -14.13 -17.89
CA LYS A 84 -6.96 -15.24 -18.83
C LYS A 84 -7.17 -14.77 -20.28
N GLU A 85 -7.81 -13.62 -20.45
CA GLU A 85 -8.06 -13.03 -21.77
C GLU A 85 -6.83 -12.30 -22.35
N ASN A 86 -5.82 -12.00 -21.51
CA ASN A 86 -4.61 -11.29 -21.88
C ASN A 86 -3.35 -12.04 -21.45
N PRO A 87 -3.05 -13.22 -22.03
CA PRO A 87 -1.95 -14.10 -21.58
C PRO A 87 -0.56 -13.48 -21.74
N ASN A 88 -0.42 -12.43 -22.56
CA ASN A 88 0.82 -11.69 -22.75
C ASN A 88 1.08 -10.63 -21.67
N ILE A 89 0.08 -10.31 -20.83
CA ILE A 89 0.19 -9.38 -19.72
C ILE A 89 0.38 -10.20 -18.43
N LYS A 90 1.36 -9.83 -17.63
CA LYS A 90 1.52 -10.43 -16.30
C LYS A 90 0.60 -9.76 -15.30
N PHE A 91 -0.09 -10.57 -14.50
CA PHE A 91 -0.92 -10.10 -13.39
C PHE A 91 -0.37 -10.63 -12.09
N VAL A 92 -0.27 -9.76 -11.10
CA VAL A 92 0.16 -10.11 -9.74
C VAL A 92 -0.67 -9.39 -8.70
N PHE A 93 -1.09 -10.10 -7.68
CA PHE A 93 -1.69 -9.54 -6.47
C PHE A 93 -0.61 -9.34 -5.42
N LEU A 94 -0.30 -8.08 -5.10
CA LEU A 94 0.65 -7.72 -4.06
C LEU A 94 -0.10 -7.52 -2.74
N SER A 95 0.02 -8.48 -1.82
CA SER A 95 -0.55 -8.30 -0.48
C SER A 95 0.28 -7.34 0.35
N ILE A 96 -0.40 -6.39 1.00
CA ILE A 96 0.19 -5.49 2.00
C ILE A 96 -0.15 -5.90 3.43
N ASP A 97 -0.69 -7.10 3.63
CA ASP A 97 -0.92 -7.62 4.98
C ASP A 97 0.42 -7.93 5.67
N GLU A 98 0.61 -7.36 6.85
CA GLU A 98 1.83 -7.56 7.64
C GLU A 98 1.81 -8.87 8.45
N ASP A 99 0.64 -9.50 8.58
CA ASP A 99 0.47 -10.76 9.26
C ASP A 99 0.57 -11.91 8.25
N ALA A 100 1.78 -12.45 8.10
CA ALA A 100 2.07 -13.52 7.15
C ALA A 100 1.25 -14.79 7.40
N GLU A 101 0.95 -15.14 8.67
CA GLU A 101 0.18 -16.33 9.00
C GLU A 101 -1.31 -16.15 8.68
N LYS A 102 -1.87 -14.97 8.92
CA LYS A 102 -3.23 -14.66 8.47
C LYS A 102 -3.35 -14.68 6.96
N LEU A 103 -2.39 -14.07 6.26
CA LEU A 103 -2.36 -14.11 4.79
C LEU A 103 -2.29 -15.55 4.30
N LYS A 104 -1.39 -16.37 4.81
CA LYS A 104 -1.25 -17.77 4.45
C LYS A 104 -2.52 -18.58 4.68
N THR A 105 -3.15 -18.40 5.84
CA THR A 105 -4.43 -19.04 6.18
C THR A 105 -5.53 -18.61 5.21
N PHE A 106 -5.60 -17.32 4.89
CA PHE A 106 -6.57 -16.80 3.94
C PHE A 106 -6.36 -17.41 2.54
N LEU A 107 -5.13 -17.45 2.05
CA LEU A 107 -4.78 -18.00 0.74
C LEU A 107 -5.09 -19.49 0.63
N ALA A 108 -4.85 -20.26 1.70
CA ALA A 108 -5.18 -21.69 1.73
C ALA A 108 -6.68 -21.97 1.56
N ASN A 109 -7.54 -21.03 1.97
CA ASN A 109 -9.00 -21.15 1.90
C ASN A 109 -9.62 -20.47 0.67
N ASN A 110 -8.79 -19.84 -0.19
CA ASN A 110 -9.27 -19.06 -1.33
C ASN A 110 -8.43 -19.36 -2.59
N THR A 111 -9.05 -19.23 -3.76
CA THR A 111 -8.43 -19.58 -5.06
C THR A 111 -7.59 -18.45 -5.65
N ILE A 112 -6.78 -17.76 -4.85
CA ILE A 112 -5.91 -16.65 -5.29
C ILE A 112 -4.43 -16.87 -4.97
N ASN A 113 -4.09 -18.07 -4.50
CA ASN A 113 -2.74 -18.42 -4.08
C ASN A 113 -1.73 -18.41 -5.24
N ASP A 114 -2.19 -18.76 -6.44
CA ASP A 114 -1.41 -18.88 -7.66
C ASP A 114 -0.91 -17.55 -8.24
N ILE A 115 -1.56 -16.43 -7.86
CA ILE A 115 -1.27 -15.10 -8.40
C ILE A 115 -0.86 -14.08 -7.32
N THR A 116 -0.77 -14.50 -6.07
CA THR A 116 -0.42 -13.63 -4.96
C THR A 116 1.07 -13.67 -4.69
N LEU A 117 1.72 -12.51 -4.78
CA LEU A 117 3.09 -12.33 -4.38
C LEU A 117 3.16 -12.02 -2.88
N GLN A 118 3.89 -12.85 -2.14
CA GLN A 118 4.22 -12.65 -0.74
C GLN A 118 5.65 -12.11 -0.64
N ASN A 119 5.81 -10.82 -0.46
CA ASN A 119 7.11 -10.15 -0.43
C ASN A 119 7.24 -9.23 0.80
N ILE A 120 6.89 -9.75 1.96
CA ILE A 120 6.83 -8.95 3.19
C ILE A 120 8.17 -8.27 3.55
N GLU A 121 9.29 -8.94 3.29
CA GLU A 121 10.63 -8.40 3.51
C GLU A 121 10.93 -7.16 2.65
N TYR A 122 10.40 -7.12 1.43
CA TYR A 122 10.63 -6.06 0.44
C TYR A 122 9.46 -5.12 0.28
N ILE A 123 8.41 -5.27 1.08
CA ILE A 123 7.14 -4.57 0.85
C ILE A 123 7.29 -3.05 0.82
N GLU A 124 8.12 -2.48 1.67
CA GLU A 124 8.34 -1.03 1.70
C GLU A 124 9.12 -0.53 0.48
N ALA A 125 10.09 -1.30 -0.01
CA ALA A 125 10.81 -0.98 -1.23
C ALA A 125 9.90 -1.06 -2.46
N ILE A 126 9.04 -2.08 -2.54
CA ILE A 126 8.05 -2.24 -3.61
C ILE A 126 7.02 -1.12 -3.57
N LYS A 127 6.49 -0.76 -2.40
CA LYS A 127 5.59 0.38 -2.22
C LYS A 127 6.23 1.69 -2.69
N THR A 128 7.49 1.91 -2.35
CA THR A 128 8.24 3.10 -2.79
C THR A 128 8.38 3.14 -4.29
N PHE A 129 8.75 2.01 -4.92
CA PHE A 129 8.83 1.89 -6.38
C PHE A 129 7.48 2.19 -7.06
N LEU A 130 6.38 1.68 -6.53
CA LEU A 130 5.03 1.93 -7.05
C LEU A 130 4.53 3.37 -6.81
N GLY A 131 5.37 4.27 -6.28
CA GLY A 131 5.04 5.68 -6.05
C GLY A 131 4.36 5.97 -4.71
N GLY A 132 4.47 5.05 -3.76
CA GLY A 132 4.01 5.22 -2.39
C GLY A 132 5.01 5.98 -1.52
N ASN A 133 5.15 7.29 -1.72
CA ASN A 133 5.98 8.13 -0.86
C ASN A 133 5.27 8.38 0.48
N GLY A 134 5.56 7.56 1.49
CA GLY A 134 5.19 7.81 2.89
C GLY A 134 3.87 7.16 3.35
N LEU A 135 3.51 7.47 4.59
CA LEU A 135 2.44 6.87 5.40
C LEU A 135 1.04 6.91 4.75
N LEU A 136 0.80 7.80 3.78
CA LEU A 136 -0.49 8.00 3.13
C LEU A 136 -0.61 7.33 1.75
N GLY A 137 0.48 6.80 1.19
CA GLY A 137 0.50 6.25 -0.18
C GLY A 137 -0.39 5.03 -0.41
N TYR A 138 -0.74 4.31 0.66
CA TYR A 138 -1.54 3.06 0.62
C TYR A 138 -2.69 3.07 1.63
N SER A 139 -3.15 4.23 2.07
CA SER A 139 -4.28 4.37 2.99
C SER A 139 -5.62 3.95 2.38
N SER A 140 -5.68 3.81 1.06
CA SER A 140 -6.88 3.38 0.33
C SER A 140 -6.53 2.26 -0.64
N ILE A 141 -6.94 1.05 -0.35
CA ILE A 141 -6.93 -0.09 -1.27
C ILE A 141 -8.37 -0.47 -1.62
N PRO A 142 -8.62 -1.03 -2.81
CA PRO A 142 -7.66 -1.54 -3.79
C PRO A 142 -6.94 -0.44 -4.57
N LEU A 143 -5.70 -0.75 -4.99
CA LEU A 143 -4.92 0.05 -5.90
C LEU A 143 -4.42 -0.83 -7.04
N THR A 144 -4.48 -0.34 -8.27
CA THR A 144 -3.95 -1.07 -9.41
C THR A 144 -2.91 -0.23 -10.12
N PHE A 145 -1.74 -0.78 -10.32
CA PHE A 145 -0.65 -0.15 -11.06
C PHE A 145 -0.42 -0.89 -12.38
N ILE A 146 -0.10 -0.13 -13.42
CA ILE A 146 0.35 -0.67 -14.70
C ILE A 146 1.81 -0.31 -14.87
N ILE A 147 2.62 -1.33 -15.08
CA ILE A 147 4.06 -1.23 -15.31
C ILE A 147 4.31 -1.62 -16.77
N LYS A 148 5.07 -0.82 -17.50
CA LYS A 148 5.56 -1.13 -18.83
C LYS A 148 7.07 -1.00 -18.85
N ASP A 149 7.76 -2.05 -19.29
CA ASP A 149 9.21 -2.09 -19.43
C ASP A 149 9.94 -1.62 -18.14
N GLY A 150 9.48 -2.16 -16.98
CA GLY A 150 10.03 -1.86 -15.66
C GLY A 150 9.70 -0.48 -15.08
N LYS A 151 8.78 0.29 -15.70
CA LYS A 151 8.37 1.62 -15.21
C LYS A 151 6.87 1.67 -14.93
N VAL A 152 6.49 2.25 -13.82
CA VAL A 152 5.09 2.54 -13.52
C VAL A 152 4.59 3.62 -14.49
N ILE A 153 3.59 3.29 -15.31
CA ILE A 153 3.04 4.20 -16.31
C ILE A 153 1.62 4.65 -15.96
N ASP A 154 0.92 3.92 -15.11
CA ASP A 154 -0.45 4.28 -14.70
C ASP A 154 -0.82 3.73 -13.33
N LYS A 155 -1.84 4.35 -12.71
CA LYS A 155 -2.37 4.02 -11.39
C LYS A 155 -3.88 4.22 -11.34
N ASN A 156 -4.63 3.19 -10.97
CA ASN A 156 -6.05 3.28 -10.63
C ASN A 156 -6.25 3.20 -9.11
N VAL A 157 -7.10 4.07 -8.56
CA VAL A 157 -7.48 4.09 -7.14
C VAL A 157 -8.92 3.63 -7.00
N GLY A 158 -9.14 2.62 -6.18
CA GLY A 158 -10.44 1.96 -6.04
C GLY A 158 -10.60 0.77 -6.98
N SER A 159 -11.79 0.17 -6.95
CA SER A 159 -12.10 -1.00 -7.78
C SER A 159 -12.15 -0.63 -9.26
N ILE A 160 -11.75 -1.58 -10.13
CA ILE A 160 -11.79 -1.42 -11.57
C ILE A 160 -13.17 -1.76 -12.15
N ASP A 161 -13.56 -1.06 -13.23
CA ASP A 161 -14.58 -1.54 -14.17
C ASP A 161 -13.95 -2.44 -15.22
N TYR A 162 -14.57 -3.59 -15.50
CA TYR A 162 -14.04 -4.56 -16.45
C TYR A 162 -13.87 -3.99 -17.87
N ASN A 163 -14.89 -3.29 -18.39
CA ASN A 163 -14.88 -2.80 -19.77
C ASN A 163 -13.90 -1.64 -19.96
N GLU A 164 -13.90 -0.71 -19.02
CA GLU A 164 -13.00 0.44 -19.02
C GLU A 164 -11.55 -0.03 -18.90
N PHE A 165 -11.26 -0.90 -17.93
CA PHE A 165 -9.90 -1.38 -17.69
C PHE A 165 -9.36 -2.21 -18.85
N THR A 166 -10.17 -3.12 -19.44
CA THR A 166 -9.72 -3.92 -20.60
C THR A 166 -9.53 -3.07 -21.85
N THR A 167 -10.38 -2.04 -22.05
CA THR A 167 -10.20 -1.09 -23.15
C THR A 167 -8.90 -0.31 -22.98
N HIS A 168 -8.62 0.16 -21.78
CA HIS A 168 -7.38 0.85 -21.48
C HIS A 168 -6.13 -0.04 -21.69
N LEU A 169 -6.14 -1.28 -21.20
CA LEU A 169 -5.02 -2.21 -21.44
C LEU A 169 -4.72 -2.43 -22.93
N LYS A 170 -5.73 -2.45 -23.79
CA LYS A 170 -5.54 -2.57 -25.26
C LYS A 170 -4.81 -1.38 -25.86
N THR A 171 -4.94 -0.19 -25.30
CA THR A 171 -4.24 1.01 -25.78
C THR A 171 -2.75 1.01 -25.42
N LEU A 172 -2.34 0.18 -24.46
CA LEU A 172 -0.97 0.12 -23.95
C LEU A 172 -0.12 -1.00 -24.58
N GLN A 173 -0.77 -1.95 -25.26
CA GLN A 173 -0.12 -3.05 -25.96
C GLN A 173 0.44 -2.61 -27.32
#